data_401a72569140c61e6d02f3cba0277179
#
_entry.id   401a72569140c61e6d02f3cba0277179
#
_cell.length_a   1.000
_cell.length_b   1.000
_cell.length_c   1.000
_cell.angle_alpha   90.00
_cell.angle_beta   90.00
_cell.angle_gamma   90.00
#
_symmetry.space_group_name_H-M   'P 1'
#
loop_
_entity.id
_entity.type
_entity.pdbx_description
1 polymer ?
#
loop_
_entity_poly.entity_id
_entity_poly.type
_entity_poly.pdbx_seq_one_letter_code
_entity_poly.pdbx_strand_id
1 'polypeptide(L)'
;MDASDYAAMAKDPVAFILDEFLPRKFPKFNGTNDEQLKAFKSTLAPFVQFALTLMMSSLYFRHVLKVPVLSGGSAEMPCDMLFDYTRGFKGTITDIRRHPVEVEKTVNALLDYCFDLVKMTQLLMGSTSGNPAWLIDNAINSVIGSRDPKLLYFPWIFNPCHIPPFLGPEQFDKFYWPTYKAMAEKIHYCGGHMLTMLEGSWGPHLDRINELPPHSVTFIAEKDDIF
;
A
#
# COMPACT_ATOMS: atom_id res chain seq x y z
N MET A 1 -17.35 0.23 3.96
CA MET A 1 -17.54 0.19 5.43
C MET A 1 -18.30 1.42 5.88
N ASP A 2 -18.89 1.37 7.08
CA ASP A 2 -19.61 2.48 7.71
C ASP A 2 -18.78 3.05 8.87
N ALA A 3 -19.23 4.20 9.44
CA ALA A 3 -18.52 4.81 10.57
C ALA A 3 -18.49 3.93 11.83
N SER A 4 -19.48 3.05 12.02
CA SER A 4 -19.52 2.07 13.10
C SER A 4 -18.46 0.96 13.00
N ASP A 5 -17.85 0.78 11.84
CA ASP A 5 -16.90 -0.29 11.57
C ASP A 5 -15.46 0.03 12.01
N TYR A 6 -15.17 1.29 12.30
CA TYR A 6 -13.80 1.72 12.64
C TYR A 6 -13.19 0.94 13.81
N ALA A 7 -13.99 0.64 14.84
CA ALA A 7 -13.51 -0.10 15.99
C ALA A 7 -13.10 -1.54 15.65
N ALA A 8 -13.86 -2.21 14.79
CA ALA A 8 -13.55 -3.56 14.32
C ALA A 8 -12.32 -3.55 13.39
N MET A 9 -12.28 -2.60 12.46
CA MET A 9 -11.15 -2.41 11.54
C MET A 9 -9.84 -2.11 12.30
N ALA A 10 -9.90 -1.24 13.33
CA ALA A 10 -8.72 -0.91 14.13
C ALA A 10 -8.24 -2.06 15.02
N LYS A 11 -9.14 -2.97 15.42
CA LYS A 11 -8.81 -4.11 16.27
C LYS A 11 -8.07 -5.19 15.49
N ASP A 12 -8.57 -5.56 14.34
CA ASP A 12 -7.98 -6.57 13.44
C ASP A 12 -8.37 -6.26 11.99
N PRO A 13 -7.53 -5.52 11.25
CA PRO A 13 -7.82 -5.14 9.87
C PRO A 13 -8.05 -6.35 8.95
N VAL A 14 -7.29 -7.42 9.14
CA VAL A 14 -7.37 -8.63 8.28
C VAL A 14 -8.69 -9.35 8.52
N ALA A 15 -9.02 -9.65 9.77
CA ALA A 15 -10.27 -10.32 10.11
C ALA A 15 -11.46 -9.46 9.68
N PHE A 16 -11.46 -8.15 9.95
CA PHE A 16 -12.53 -7.27 9.50
C PHE A 16 -12.72 -7.28 7.97
N ILE A 17 -11.62 -7.19 7.21
CA ILE A 17 -11.69 -7.19 5.75
C ILE A 17 -12.26 -8.51 5.23
N LEU A 18 -11.76 -9.64 5.72
CA LEU A 18 -12.14 -10.97 5.22
C LEU A 18 -13.53 -11.41 5.69
N ASP A 19 -13.83 -11.22 6.97
CA ASP A 19 -15.01 -11.83 7.58
C ASP A 19 -16.24 -10.91 7.56
N GLU A 20 -16.03 -9.59 7.47
CA GLU A 20 -17.12 -8.63 7.52
C GLU A 20 -17.24 -7.79 6.25
N PHE A 21 -16.16 -7.13 5.82
CA PHE A 21 -16.22 -6.15 4.74
C PHE A 21 -16.44 -6.80 3.36
N LEU A 22 -15.64 -7.81 3.01
CA LEU A 22 -15.75 -8.50 1.72
C LEU A 22 -17.11 -9.18 1.54
N PRO A 23 -17.66 -9.94 2.53
CA PRO A 23 -18.98 -10.51 2.42
C PRO A 23 -20.09 -9.48 2.23
N ARG A 24 -20.00 -8.33 2.92
CA ARG A 24 -20.97 -7.24 2.76
C ARG A 24 -20.88 -6.56 1.40
N LYS A 25 -19.68 -6.35 0.90
CA LYS A 25 -19.43 -5.64 -0.36
C LYS A 25 -19.65 -6.52 -1.59
N PHE A 26 -19.31 -7.78 -1.49
CA PHE A 26 -19.36 -8.75 -2.59
C PHE A 26 -20.21 -9.96 -2.20
N PRO A 27 -21.45 -10.08 -2.68
CA PRO A 27 -22.37 -11.16 -2.28
C PRO A 27 -21.82 -12.58 -2.49
N LYS A 28 -20.88 -12.76 -3.40
CA LYS A 28 -20.22 -14.07 -3.65
C LYS A 28 -19.39 -14.55 -2.44
N PHE A 29 -19.04 -13.67 -1.53
CA PHE A 29 -18.34 -14.02 -0.29
C PHE A 29 -19.27 -14.14 0.91
N ASN A 30 -20.57 -13.92 0.73
CA ASN A 30 -21.59 -14.05 1.79
C ASN A 30 -22.29 -15.42 1.71
N GLY A 31 -21.52 -16.48 1.78
CA GLY A 31 -22.02 -17.85 1.68
C GLY A 31 -21.31 -18.79 2.65
N THR A 32 -21.53 -20.09 2.44
CA THR A 32 -20.79 -21.13 3.15
C THR A 32 -19.29 -21.08 2.83
N ASN A 33 -18.46 -21.70 3.67
CA ASN A 33 -17.01 -21.78 3.44
C ASN A 33 -16.65 -22.31 2.05
N ASP A 34 -17.42 -23.29 1.54
CA ASP A 34 -17.20 -23.85 0.20
C ASP A 34 -17.52 -22.85 -0.90
N GLU A 35 -18.58 -22.06 -0.74
CA GLU A 35 -18.95 -21.01 -1.70
C GLU A 35 -17.95 -19.86 -1.68
N GLN A 36 -17.49 -19.45 -0.50
CA GLN A 36 -16.43 -18.46 -0.34
C GLN A 36 -15.12 -18.93 -0.99
N LEU A 37 -14.72 -20.18 -0.74
CA LEU A 37 -13.54 -20.77 -1.35
C LEU A 37 -13.65 -20.85 -2.88
N LYS A 38 -14.84 -21.20 -3.41
CA LYS A 38 -15.12 -21.20 -4.84
C LYS A 38 -15.04 -19.79 -5.43
N ALA A 39 -15.60 -18.79 -4.73
CA ALA A 39 -15.51 -17.40 -5.12
C ALA A 39 -14.05 -16.92 -5.15
N PHE A 40 -13.28 -17.22 -4.10
CA PHE A 40 -11.86 -16.90 -4.03
C PHE A 40 -11.06 -17.55 -5.17
N LYS A 41 -11.24 -18.84 -5.41
CA LYS A 41 -10.60 -19.55 -6.53
C LYS A 41 -10.95 -18.93 -7.89
N SER A 42 -12.19 -18.44 -8.05
CA SER A 42 -12.59 -17.78 -9.30
C SER A 42 -11.91 -16.43 -9.55
N THR A 43 -11.46 -15.76 -8.50
CA THR A 43 -10.69 -14.49 -8.60
C THR A 43 -9.21 -14.72 -8.75
N LEU A 44 -8.70 -15.86 -8.32
CA LEU A 44 -7.28 -16.19 -8.36
C LEU A 44 -6.73 -16.26 -9.78
N ALA A 45 -7.45 -16.87 -10.72
CA ALA A 45 -6.99 -17.03 -12.09
C ALA A 45 -6.79 -15.67 -12.81
N PRO A 46 -7.76 -14.71 -12.79
CA PRO A 46 -7.54 -13.35 -13.31
C PRO A 46 -6.39 -12.62 -12.62
N PHE A 47 -6.24 -12.79 -11.31
CA PHE A 47 -5.15 -12.18 -10.55
C PHE A 47 -3.77 -12.72 -10.97
N VAL A 48 -3.64 -14.04 -11.11
CA VAL A 48 -2.42 -14.68 -11.61
C VAL A 48 -2.12 -14.23 -13.04
N GLN A 49 -3.12 -14.14 -13.90
CA GLN A 49 -2.94 -13.64 -15.27
C GLN A 49 -2.46 -12.19 -15.27
N PHE A 50 -3.02 -11.34 -14.44
CA PHE A 50 -2.57 -9.94 -14.27
C PHE A 50 -1.11 -9.89 -13.80
N ALA A 51 -0.75 -10.64 -12.76
CA ALA A 51 0.60 -10.68 -12.23
C ALA A 51 1.62 -11.18 -13.28
N LEU A 52 1.27 -12.24 -14.03
CA LEU A 52 2.09 -12.75 -15.14
C LEU A 52 2.25 -11.72 -16.26
N THR A 53 1.21 -10.97 -16.59
CA THR A 53 1.26 -9.91 -17.60
C THR A 53 2.23 -8.80 -17.17
N LEU A 54 2.14 -8.35 -15.93
CA LEU A 54 3.08 -7.38 -15.36
C LEU A 54 4.52 -7.90 -15.37
N MET A 55 4.71 -9.16 -14.99
CA MET A 55 6.02 -9.81 -15.01
C MET A 55 6.60 -9.83 -16.43
N MET A 56 5.87 -10.35 -17.38
CA MET A 56 6.33 -10.46 -18.77
C MET A 56 6.61 -9.08 -19.38
N SER A 57 5.77 -8.08 -19.10
CA SER A 57 6.00 -6.71 -19.54
C SER A 57 7.28 -6.14 -18.95
N SER A 58 7.52 -6.33 -17.65
CA SER A 58 8.75 -5.87 -16.98
C SER A 58 10.00 -6.52 -17.55
N LEU A 59 9.97 -7.84 -17.80
CA LEU A 59 11.07 -8.56 -18.44
C LEU A 59 11.32 -8.05 -19.87
N TYR A 60 10.27 -7.83 -20.64
CA TYR A 60 10.37 -7.29 -22.00
C TYR A 60 10.98 -5.89 -22.00
N PHE A 61 10.49 -4.96 -21.17
CA PHE A 61 11.05 -3.62 -21.06
C PHE A 61 12.54 -3.67 -20.68
N ARG A 62 12.89 -4.47 -19.66
CA ARG A 62 14.26 -4.55 -19.15
C ARG A 62 15.23 -5.22 -20.13
N HIS A 63 14.85 -6.38 -20.67
CA HIS A 63 15.79 -7.23 -21.40
C HIS A 63 15.73 -7.01 -22.91
N VAL A 64 14.59 -6.67 -23.48
CA VAL A 64 14.43 -6.44 -24.93
C VAL A 64 14.59 -4.97 -25.27
N LEU A 65 13.80 -4.11 -24.65
CA LEU A 65 13.81 -2.67 -24.94
C LEU A 65 14.95 -1.91 -24.22
N LYS A 66 15.60 -2.55 -23.23
CA LYS A 66 16.66 -1.92 -22.41
C LYS A 66 16.18 -0.65 -21.66
N VAL A 67 14.92 -0.59 -21.34
CA VAL A 67 14.30 0.48 -20.54
C VAL A 67 14.32 0.07 -19.07
N PRO A 68 14.75 0.93 -18.15
CA PRO A 68 14.72 0.62 -16.72
C PRO A 68 13.26 0.50 -16.24
N VAL A 69 13.00 -0.50 -15.40
CA VAL A 69 11.74 -0.65 -14.68
C VAL A 69 11.94 -0.08 -13.28
N LEU A 70 11.22 0.98 -12.95
CA LEU A 70 11.43 1.76 -11.74
C LEU A 70 10.71 1.22 -10.50
N SER A 71 9.67 0.39 -10.66
CA SER A 71 8.92 -0.12 -9.52
C SER A 71 9.13 -1.63 -9.33
N GLY A 72 9.49 -2.01 -8.13
CA GLY A 72 9.60 -3.40 -7.69
C GLY A 72 8.53 -3.80 -6.66
N GLY A 73 7.62 -2.91 -6.32
CA GLY A 73 6.52 -3.12 -5.38
C GLY A 73 5.62 -1.89 -5.33
N SER A 74 4.55 -1.99 -4.55
CA SER A 74 3.62 -0.88 -4.31
C SER A 74 3.35 -0.74 -2.82
N ALA A 75 3.26 0.48 -2.35
CA ALA A 75 2.80 0.85 -1.02
C ALA A 75 1.51 1.63 -1.13
N GLU A 76 0.56 1.28 -0.26
CA GLU A 76 -0.67 2.03 -0.06
C GLU A 76 -0.63 2.66 1.32
N MET A 77 -0.92 3.95 1.42
CA MET A 77 -0.94 4.58 2.73
C MET A 77 -2.23 4.24 3.48
N PRO A 78 -2.17 4.09 4.81
CA PRO A 78 -3.34 3.75 5.61
C PRO A 78 -4.56 4.63 5.36
N CYS A 79 -4.36 5.93 5.18
CA CYS A 79 -5.45 6.86 4.92
C CYS A 79 -6.01 6.70 3.49
N ASP A 80 -5.15 6.43 2.50
CA ASP A 80 -5.58 6.13 1.13
C ASP A 80 -6.32 4.78 1.08
N MET A 81 -5.94 3.80 1.90
CA MET A 81 -6.70 2.54 2.07
C MET A 81 -8.15 2.77 2.50
N LEU A 82 -8.40 3.71 3.42
CA LEU A 82 -9.75 4.10 3.78
C LEU A 82 -10.45 4.83 2.64
N PHE A 83 -9.75 5.72 1.98
CA PHE A 83 -10.25 6.58 0.93
C PHE A 83 -10.63 5.81 -0.34
N ASP A 84 -9.76 4.94 -0.82
CA ASP A 84 -9.93 4.26 -2.11
C ASP A 84 -10.71 2.95 -2.02
N TYR A 85 -10.48 2.16 -0.97
CA TYR A 85 -10.91 0.76 -0.97
C TYR A 85 -12.05 0.45 0.00
N THR A 86 -12.06 1.07 1.19
CA THR A 86 -12.96 0.60 2.24
C THR A 86 -14.09 1.58 2.56
N ARG A 87 -13.79 2.81 2.92
CA ARG A 87 -14.79 3.83 3.32
C ARG A 87 -15.24 4.70 2.16
N GLY A 88 -14.37 4.91 1.20
CA GLY A 88 -14.59 5.75 0.02
C GLY A 88 -14.42 7.25 0.30
N PHE A 89 -14.24 8.03 -0.77
CA PHE A 89 -13.94 9.46 -0.73
C PHE A 89 -14.84 10.25 0.23
N LYS A 90 -16.15 10.24 -0.04
CA LYS A 90 -17.11 11.03 0.75
C LYS A 90 -17.14 10.61 2.22
N GLY A 91 -17.04 9.30 2.47
CA GLY A 91 -17.06 8.75 3.83
C GLY A 91 -15.82 9.19 4.60
N THR A 92 -14.63 8.97 4.05
CA THR A 92 -13.36 9.30 4.70
C THR A 92 -13.26 10.79 5.02
N ILE A 93 -13.54 11.68 4.05
CA ILE A 93 -13.48 13.14 4.27
C ILE A 93 -14.52 13.61 5.29
N THR A 94 -15.68 12.98 5.32
CA THR A 94 -16.72 13.30 6.35
C THR A 94 -16.26 12.85 7.72
N ASP A 95 -15.72 11.62 7.83
CA ASP A 95 -15.40 11.00 9.10
C ASP A 95 -14.14 11.58 9.75
N ILE A 96 -13.18 12.06 8.98
CA ILE A 96 -12.04 12.87 9.48
C ILE A 96 -12.53 14.05 10.35
N ARG A 97 -13.70 14.60 10.02
CA ARG A 97 -14.30 15.72 10.76
C ARG A 97 -15.25 15.29 11.87
N ARG A 98 -16.01 14.21 11.67
CA ARG A 98 -17.07 13.76 12.58
C ARG A 98 -16.63 12.70 13.58
N HIS A 99 -15.65 11.89 13.19
CA HIS A 99 -15.15 10.72 13.92
C HIS A 99 -13.62 10.71 13.98
N PRO A 100 -12.96 11.86 14.32
CA PRO A 100 -11.51 12.00 14.19
C PRO A 100 -10.70 11.00 15.02
N VAL A 101 -11.21 10.61 16.19
CA VAL A 101 -10.53 9.68 17.09
C VAL A 101 -10.54 8.26 16.52
N GLU A 102 -11.68 7.84 15.97
CA GLU A 102 -11.87 6.54 15.38
C GLU A 102 -11.03 6.41 14.08
N VAL A 103 -11.03 7.44 13.25
CA VAL A 103 -10.22 7.49 12.03
C VAL A 103 -8.72 7.41 12.38
N GLU A 104 -8.24 8.22 13.33
CA GLU A 104 -6.83 8.23 13.75
C GLU A 104 -6.38 6.85 14.27
N LYS A 105 -7.18 6.23 15.13
CA LYS A 105 -6.90 4.88 15.64
C LYS A 105 -6.82 3.85 14.51
N THR A 106 -7.74 3.93 13.56
CA THR A 106 -7.80 2.98 12.45
C THR A 106 -6.65 3.17 11.48
N VAL A 107 -6.32 4.41 11.13
CA VAL A 107 -5.18 4.72 10.25
C VAL A 107 -3.87 4.20 10.88
N ASN A 108 -3.67 4.41 12.17
CA ASN A 108 -2.49 3.89 12.87
C ASN A 108 -2.46 2.35 12.92
N ALA A 109 -3.60 1.70 13.14
CA ALA A 109 -3.68 0.24 13.16
C ALA A 109 -3.44 -0.39 11.77
N LEU A 110 -3.78 0.31 10.70
CA LEU A 110 -3.56 -0.13 9.32
C LEU A 110 -2.09 -0.08 8.89
N LEU A 111 -1.21 0.62 9.59
CA LEU A 111 0.18 0.80 9.16
C LEU A 111 0.92 -0.54 8.96
N ASP A 112 0.82 -1.45 9.92
CA ASP A 112 1.47 -2.75 9.79
C ASP A 112 0.85 -3.63 8.70
N TYR A 113 -0.47 -3.57 8.55
CA TYR A 113 -1.17 -4.23 7.44
C TYR A 113 -0.71 -3.70 6.07
N CYS A 114 -0.65 -2.38 5.89
CA CYS A 114 -0.16 -1.76 4.66
C CYS A 114 1.31 -2.12 4.40
N PHE A 115 2.14 -2.21 5.44
CA PHE A 115 3.54 -2.64 5.28
C PHE A 115 3.66 -4.14 4.90
N ASP A 116 2.79 -5.01 5.41
CA ASP A 116 2.74 -6.40 4.98
C ASP A 116 2.27 -6.53 3.52
N LEU A 117 1.37 -5.65 3.04
CA LEU A 117 1.03 -5.55 1.62
C LEU A 117 2.23 -5.14 0.76
N VAL A 118 3.09 -4.23 1.22
CA VAL A 118 4.35 -3.90 0.52
C VAL A 118 5.19 -5.15 0.31
N LYS A 119 5.39 -5.96 1.35
CA LYS A 119 6.14 -7.22 1.26
C LYS A 119 5.51 -8.19 0.26
N MET A 120 4.18 -8.30 0.28
CA MET A 120 3.45 -9.16 -0.64
C MET A 120 3.59 -8.69 -2.09
N THR A 121 3.44 -7.40 -2.36
CA THR A 121 3.62 -6.84 -3.70
C THR A 121 5.05 -6.99 -4.19
N GLN A 122 6.05 -6.83 -3.32
CA GLN A 122 7.44 -7.10 -3.64
C GLN A 122 7.69 -8.56 -4.01
N LEU A 123 7.09 -9.51 -3.27
CA LEU A 123 7.20 -10.93 -3.60
C LEU A 123 6.63 -11.22 -4.99
N LEU A 124 5.49 -10.64 -5.32
CA LEU A 124 4.82 -10.82 -6.60
C LEU A 124 5.57 -10.14 -7.77
N MET A 125 6.02 -8.91 -7.57
CA MET A 125 6.69 -8.11 -8.61
C MET A 125 8.20 -8.37 -8.66
N GLY A 126 8.77 -8.80 -7.57
CA GLY A 126 10.20 -9.06 -7.44
C GLY A 126 10.67 -10.28 -8.20
N SER A 127 9.80 -11.25 -8.46
CA SER A 127 10.06 -12.33 -9.39
C SER A 127 10.43 -11.81 -10.80
N THR A 128 10.11 -10.54 -11.08
CA THR A 128 10.44 -9.87 -12.35
C THR A 128 11.86 -9.33 -12.43
N SER A 129 12.61 -9.30 -11.30
CA SER A 129 13.97 -8.75 -11.27
C SER A 129 14.96 -9.53 -12.11
N GLY A 130 14.63 -10.77 -12.46
CA GLY A 130 15.54 -11.68 -13.16
C GLY A 130 16.73 -12.12 -12.30
N ASN A 131 16.72 -11.86 -10.99
CA ASN A 131 17.74 -12.34 -10.07
C ASN A 131 17.26 -13.61 -9.36
N PRO A 132 17.73 -14.82 -9.77
CA PRO A 132 17.32 -16.08 -9.15
C PRO A 132 17.69 -16.17 -7.67
N ALA A 133 18.78 -15.56 -7.23
CA ALA A 133 19.20 -15.55 -5.84
C ALA A 133 18.12 -14.89 -4.94
N TRP A 134 17.53 -13.80 -5.43
CA TRP A 134 16.45 -13.13 -4.72
C TRP A 134 15.22 -14.03 -4.50
N LEU A 135 14.81 -14.78 -5.53
CA LEU A 135 13.69 -15.74 -5.43
C LEU A 135 13.98 -16.83 -4.41
N ILE A 136 15.20 -17.36 -4.40
CA ILE A 136 15.63 -18.39 -3.44
C ILE A 136 15.66 -17.83 -2.03
N ASP A 137 16.25 -16.67 -1.83
CA ASP A 137 16.34 -16.04 -0.51
C ASP A 137 14.96 -15.72 0.07
N ASN A 138 14.05 -15.18 -0.74
CA ASN A 138 12.69 -14.91 -0.29
C ASN A 138 11.89 -16.19 -0.02
N ALA A 139 12.06 -17.24 -0.83
CA ALA A 139 11.42 -18.52 -0.59
C ALA A 139 11.93 -19.15 0.73
N ILE A 140 13.22 -19.15 0.96
CA ILE A 140 13.83 -19.65 2.20
C ILE A 140 13.31 -18.86 3.41
N ASN A 141 13.33 -17.53 3.35
CA ASN A 141 12.92 -16.69 4.45
C ASN A 141 11.41 -16.78 4.75
N SER A 142 10.59 -17.01 3.72
CA SER A 142 9.16 -17.28 3.89
C SER A 142 8.93 -18.61 4.63
N VAL A 143 9.75 -19.63 4.37
CA VAL A 143 9.66 -20.95 5.01
C VAL A 143 10.16 -20.92 6.46
N ILE A 144 11.27 -20.23 6.74
CA ILE A 144 11.83 -20.14 8.08
C ILE A 144 11.15 -19.09 8.96
N GLY A 145 10.18 -18.37 8.42
CA GLY A 145 9.43 -17.34 9.14
C GLY A 145 10.26 -16.12 9.54
N SER A 146 11.44 -15.94 8.95
CA SER A 146 12.29 -14.79 9.19
C SER A 146 11.61 -13.55 8.60
N ARG A 147 11.21 -12.64 9.47
CA ARG A 147 10.74 -11.29 9.10
C ARG A 147 11.89 -10.29 9.10
N ASP A 148 13.11 -10.71 8.76
CA ASP A 148 14.22 -9.77 8.71
C ASP A 148 13.93 -8.70 7.65
N PRO A 149 13.73 -7.44 8.05
CA PRO A 149 13.42 -6.35 7.13
C PRO A 149 14.51 -6.11 6.07
N LYS A 150 15.75 -6.54 6.30
CA LYS A 150 16.86 -6.41 5.34
C LYS A 150 16.68 -7.19 4.03
N LEU A 151 15.60 -7.93 3.90
CA LEU A 151 15.31 -8.75 2.71
C LEU A 151 14.42 -8.07 1.68
N LEU A 152 14.09 -6.81 1.84
CA LEU A 152 13.45 -6.02 0.79
C LEU A 152 14.48 -5.69 -0.30
N TYR A 153 14.49 -6.48 -1.35
CA TYR A 153 15.51 -6.42 -2.41
C TYR A 153 15.27 -5.40 -3.52
N PHE A 154 14.09 -4.72 -3.49
CA PHE A 154 13.76 -3.74 -4.51
C PHE A 154 13.97 -2.34 -3.99
N PRO A 155 14.80 -1.55 -4.69
CA PRO A 155 15.05 -0.18 -4.26
C PRO A 155 13.80 0.70 -4.38
N TRP A 156 12.87 0.38 -5.29
CA TRP A 156 11.79 1.30 -5.63
C TRP A 156 10.42 0.71 -5.32
N ILE A 157 9.75 1.32 -4.35
CA ILE A 157 8.36 1.01 -3.97
C ILE A 157 7.48 2.16 -4.44
N PHE A 158 6.63 1.90 -5.43
CA PHE A 158 5.71 2.91 -5.94
C PHE A 158 4.60 3.19 -4.92
N ASN A 159 4.33 4.47 -4.70
CA ASN A 159 3.29 4.92 -3.78
C ASN A 159 2.52 6.09 -4.40
N PRO A 160 1.29 5.88 -4.88
CA PRO A 160 0.38 6.97 -5.22
C PRO A 160 -0.21 7.57 -3.94
N CYS A 161 -0.40 8.88 -3.89
CA CYS A 161 -0.95 9.59 -2.74
C CYS A 161 -2.18 10.38 -3.17
N HIS A 162 -3.37 9.84 -2.93
CA HIS A 162 -4.64 10.36 -3.46
C HIS A 162 -5.32 11.37 -2.54
N ILE A 163 -5.33 11.12 -1.23
CA ILE A 163 -6.11 11.94 -0.28
C ILE A 163 -5.46 13.27 0.12
N PRO A 164 -4.13 13.46 0.15
CA PRO A 164 -3.50 14.66 0.69
C PRO A 164 -4.04 15.99 0.15
N PRO A 165 -4.36 16.14 -1.16
CA PRO A 165 -4.89 17.41 -1.68
C PRO A 165 -6.25 17.82 -1.08
N PHE A 166 -6.95 16.91 -0.44
CA PHE A 166 -8.27 17.14 0.18
C PHE A 166 -8.19 17.40 1.68
N LEU A 167 -6.98 17.36 2.26
CA LEU A 167 -6.71 17.57 3.68
C LEU A 167 -6.18 18.98 3.93
N GLY A 168 -6.74 19.65 4.92
CA GLY A 168 -6.08 20.84 5.47
C GLY A 168 -4.81 20.46 6.24
N PRO A 169 -3.88 21.42 6.51
CA PRO A 169 -2.61 21.12 7.17
C PRO A 169 -2.75 20.36 8.49
N GLU A 170 -3.66 20.74 9.36
CA GLU A 170 -3.90 20.05 10.64
C GLU A 170 -4.41 18.60 10.44
N GLN A 171 -5.24 18.39 9.43
CA GLN A 171 -5.75 17.06 9.10
C GLN A 171 -4.66 16.18 8.50
N PHE A 172 -3.86 16.74 7.62
CA PHE A 172 -2.70 16.07 7.05
C PHE A 172 -1.71 15.64 8.13
N ASP A 173 -1.34 16.57 9.02
CA ASP A 173 -0.42 16.31 10.13
C ASP A 173 -0.94 15.26 11.10
N LYS A 174 -2.25 15.14 11.24
CA LYS A 174 -2.87 14.21 12.18
C LYS A 174 -3.13 12.83 11.58
N PHE A 175 -3.68 12.75 10.36
CA PHE A 175 -4.22 11.50 9.81
C PHE A 175 -3.36 10.88 8.71
N TYR A 176 -2.51 11.67 8.06
CA TYR A 176 -1.73 11.20 6.92
C TYR A 176 -0.23 11.13 7.22
N TRP A 177 0.36 12.26 7.57
CA TRP A 177 1.80 12.39 7.69
C TRP A 177 2.47 11.41 8.65
N PRO A 178 1.94 11.13 9.85
CA PRO A 178 2.59 10.20 10.78
C PRO A 178 2.77 8.80 10.21
N THR A 179 1.75 8.27 9.54
CA THR A 179 1.82 6.93 8.93
C THR A 179 2.60 6.92 7.64
N TYR A 180 2.56 7.99 6.85
CA TYR A 180 3.40 8.14 5.67
C TYR A 180 4.89 8.14 6.05
N LYS A 181 5.27 8.97 7.02
CA LYS A 181 6.65 9.05 7.53
C LYS A 181 7.12 7.70 8.08
N ALA A 182 6.32 7.06 8.93
CA ALA A 182 6.64 5.76 9.48
C ALA A 182 6.80 4.67 8.40
N MET A 183 5.99 4.70 7.34
CA MET A 183 6.12 3.79 6.20
C MET A 183 7.41 4.05 5.44
N ALA A 184 7.73 5.31 5.14
CA ALA A 184 8.95 5.70 4.44
C ALA A 184 10.20 5.28 5.23
N GLU A 185 10.22 5.53 6.54
CA GLU A 185 11.30 5.12 7.44
C GLU A 185 11.46 3.60 7.50
N LYS A 186 10.35 2.85 7.60
CA LYS A 186 10.34 1.39 7.60
C LYS A 186 10.90 0.83 6.29
N ILE A 187 10.46 1.34 5.14
CA ILE A 187 10.94 0.92 3.83
C ILE A 187 12.43 1.26 3.68
N HIS A 188 12.84 2.47 4.07
CA HIS A 188 14.24 2.88 4.02
C HIS A 188 15.14 2.02 4.92
N TYR A 189 14.71 1.74 6.14
CA TYR A 189 15.42 0.84 7.05
C TYR A 189 15.62 -0.56 6.47
N CYS A 190 14.66 -1.03 5.68
CA CYS A 190 14.73 -2.30 4.96
C CYS A 190 15.61 -2.25 3.69
N GLY A 191 16.25 -1.11 3.39
CA GLY A 191 17.04 -0.91 2.19
C GLY A 191 16.22 -0.58 0.93
N GLY A 192 14.92 -0.33 1.09
CA GLY A 192 14.03 0.13 0.03
C GLY A 192 14.09 1.64 -0.17
N HIS A 193 13.44 2.08 -1.24
CA HIS A 193 13.30 3.48 -1.62
C HIS A 193 11.88 3.72 -2.14
N MET A 194 11.19 4.71 -1.62
CA MET A 194 9.86 5.04 -2.11
C MET A 194 9.93 5.93 -3.35
N LEU A 195 9.08 5.62 -4.32
CA LEU A 195 8.80 6.48 -5.47
C LEU A 195 7.37 6.99 -5.29
N THR A 196 7.22 8.16 -4.72
CA THR A 196 5.91 8.71 -4.36
C THR A 196 5.40 9.66 -5.44
N MET A 197 4.21 9.40 -5.92
CA MET A 197 3.48 10.30 -6.81
C MET A 197 2.58 11.21 -5.97
N LEU A 198 2.89 12.51 -6.01
CA LEU A 198 2.10 13.56 -5.36
C LEU A 198 0.95 13.94 -6.28
N GLU A 199 -0.17 13.24 -6.17
CA GLU A 199 -1.34 13.53 -6.98
C GLU A 199 -2.03 14.81 -6.51
N GLY A 200 -2.38 15.68 -7.46
CA GLY A 200 -2.92 16.99 -7.16
C GLY A 200 -1.87 17.97 -6.63
N SER A 201 -2.29 18.93 -5.81
CA SER A 201 -1.39 19.93 -5.20
C SER A 201 -1.05 19.57 -3.75
N TRP A 202 0.21 19.50 -3.47
CA TRP A 202 0.79 19.28 -2.15
C TRP A 202 1.41 20.54 -1.53
N GLY A 203 1.30 21.69 -2.20
CA GLY A 203 1.91 22.95 -1.76
C GLY A 203 1.85 23.19 -0.26
N PRO A 204 0.68 23.06 0.43
CA PRO A 204 0.56 23.26 1.88
C PRO A 204 1.31 22.25 2.74
N HIS A 205 1.79 21.13 2.16
CA HIS A 205 2.38 19.99 2.86
C HIS A 205 3.84 19.74 2.52
N LEU A 206 4.41 20.45 1.52
CA LEU A 206 5.75 20.19 1.01
C LEU A 206 6.86 20.33 2.05
N ASP A 207 6.70 21.22 3.02
CA ASP A 207 7.69 21.41 4.10
C ASP A 207 7.93 20.14 4.93
N ARG A 208 6.93 19.24 5.00
CA ARG A 208 7.04 17.97 5.72
C ARG A 208 8.03 17.01 5.10
N ILE A 209 8.28 17.13 3.80
CA ILE A 209 9.26 16.28 3.09
C ILE A 209 10.64 16.36 3.72
N ASN A 210 11.01 17.52 4.27
CA ASN A 210 12.29 17.71 4.94
C ASN A 210 12.48 16.90 6.23
N GLU A 211 11.40 16.32 6.77
CA GLU A 211 11.45 15.45 7.95
C GLU A 211 11.85 14.00 7.62
N LEU A 212 11.88 13.64 6.34
CA LEU A 212 12.19 12.27 5.90
C LEU A 212 13.71 12.02 5.92
N PRO A 213 14.13 10.77 6.12
CA PRO A 213 15.54 10.42 5.98
C PRO A 213 16.06 10.78 4.57
N PRO A 214 17.27 11.37 4.46
CA PRO A 214 17.85 11.65 3.17
C PRO A 214 17.88 10.42 2.27
N HIS A 215 17.54 10.59 1.00
CA HIS A 215 17.51 9.51 0.00
C HIS A 215 16.50 8.38 0.26
N SER A 216 15.50 8.58 1.12
CA SER A 216 14.47 7.56 1.40
C SER A 216 13.34 7.58 0.38
N VAL A 217 13.03 8.74 -0.18
CA VAL A 217 11.91 8.95 -1.09
C VAL A 217 12.32 9.80 -2.30
N THR A 218 11.83 9.43 -3.47
CA THR A 218 11.79 10.29 -4.66
C THR A 218 10.35 10.70 -4.92
N PHE A 219 10.13 12.00 -5.09
CA PHE A 219 8.79 12.54 -5.35
C PHE A 219 8.62 12.86 -6.82
N ILE A 220 7.45 12.54 -7.35
CA ILE A 220 6.95 12.95 -8.67
C ILE A 220 5.80 13.91 -8.43
N ALA A 221 5.99 15.20 -8.65
CA ALA A 221 4.94 16.20 -8.51
C ALA A 221 4.08 16.28 -9.78
N GLU A 222 2.76 16.30 -9.61
CA GLU A 222 1.82 16.45 -10.72
C GLU A 222 1.54 17.94 -11.02
N LYS A 223 1.32 18.75 -10.00
CA LYS A 223 0.84 20.14 -10.15
C LYS A 223 1.63 21.19 -9.42
N ASP A 224 2.48 20.80 -8.47
CA ASP A 224 3.21 21.77 -7.68
C ASP A 224 4.44 22.25 -8.42
N ASP A 225 4.69 23.57 -8.33
CA ASP A 225 5.96 24.17 -8.69
C ASP A 225 6.92 23.98 -7.51
N ILE A 226 7.93 23.15 -7.73
CA ILE A 226 8.92 22.76 -6.71
C ILE A 226 10.26 23.49 -6.86
N PHE A 227 10.30 24.53 -7.75
CA PHE A 227 11.49 25.37 -7.99
C PHE A 227 11.27 26.79 -7.52
#